data_5c4017983ff16f12cbf354509f4a884b
#
_entry.id   5c4017983ff16f12cbf354509f4a884b
#
_cell.length_a   1.000
_cell.length_b   1.000
_cell.length_c   1.000
_cell.angle_alpha   90.00
_cell.angle_beta   90.00
_cell.angle_gamma   90.00
#
_symmetry.space_group_name_H-M   'P 1'
#
loop_
_entity.id
_entity.type
_entity.pdbx_description
1 polymer ?
#
loop_
_entity_poly.entity_id
_entity_poly.type
_entity_poly.pdbx_seq_one_letter_code
_entity_poly.pdbx_strand_id
1 'polypeptide(L)'
;MLSPARCSGERASLIYSQRAKFPLALRLRSGEATLGETFSFLSGLYFRGKLAYARRFAPPECIWVMTTNQGLLPPHTPLNIKQLRRMAAIPIAVDEPRYTRPLRRCARQLAKDATDAEVVLLGSVASGKYVDLLLTIFGDRLKFPTEFVGRGDMSRGGLMLRAADSGQELQYIPVAGAIRHGKRPPRLLPMKRTNSDPSATSGSCILAD
;
A
#
# COMPACT_ATOMS: atom_id res chain seq x y z
N MET A 1 -2.86 -0.75 7.44
CA MET A 1 -2.33 0.62 7.17
C MET A 1 -1.17 0.53 6.19
N LEU A 2 -1.21 1.27 5.07
CA LEU A 2 -0.24 1.21 3.99
C LEU A 2 0.69 2.43 4.04
N SER A 3 2.01 2.20 4.03
CA SER A 3 2.98 3.30 3.95
C SER A 3 2.87 4.06 2.61
N PRO A 4 3.22 5.35 2.57
CA PRO A 4 3.00 6.20 1.39
C PRO A 4 3.85 5.77 0.20
N ALA A 5 3.42 6.16 -1.01
CA ALA A 5 4.26 6.11 -2.20
C ALA A 5 5.07 7.41 -2.33
N ARG A 6 6.25 7.31 -2.93
CA ARG A 6 7.03 8.48 -3.33
C ARG A 6 6.35 9.12 -4.55
N CYS A 7 5.90 10.37 -4.39
CA CYS A 7 5.19 11.11 -5.44
C CYS A 7 6.13 11.89 -6.39
N SER A 8 7.44 11.61 -6.35
CA SER A 8 8.49 12.16 -7.21
C SER A 8 9.28 11.04 -7.88
N GLY A 9 10.09 11.35 -8.89
CA GLY A 9 10.88 10.39 -9.65
C GLY A 9 10.30 10.11 -11.05
N GLU A 10 10.92 9.18 -11.78
CA GLU A 10 10.62 8.94 -13.22
C GLU A 10 9.14 8.66 -13.49
N ARG A 11 8.50 7.76 -12.74
CA ARG A 11 7.07 7.46 -12.93
C ARG A 11 6.17 8.64 -12.66
N ALA A 12 6.52 9.47 -11.69
CA ALA A 12 5.79 10.70 -11.41
C ALA A 12 5.95 11.70 -12.56
N SER A 13 7.14 11.82 -13.13
CA SER A 13 7.40 12.65 -14.31
C SER A 13 6.52 12.26 -15.50
N LEU A 14 6.29 10.96 -15.71
CA LEU A 14 5.37 10.47 -16.75
C LEU A 14 3.93 10.97 -16.51
N ILE A 15 3.43 10.88 -15.27
CA ILE A 15 2.08 11.37 -14.93
C ILE A 15 1.97 12.90 -15.07
N TYR A 16 3.00 13.65 -14.68
CA TYR A 16 3.00 15.10 -14.71
C TYR A 16 3.13 15.69 -16.11
N SER A 17 3.58 14.89 -17.09
CA SER A 17 3.72 15.33 -18.47
C SER A 17 2.37 15.69 -19.08
N GLN A 18 2.25 16.88 -19.64
CA GLN A 18 1.05 17.31 -20.36
C GLN A 18 0.75 16.45 -21.59
N ARG A 19 1.80 15.82 -22.16
CA ARG A 19 1.70 14.92 -23.33
C ARG A 19 1.24 13.51 -22.97
N ALA A 20 1.16 13.17 -21.68
CA ALA A 20 0.73 11.82 -21.25
C ALA A 20 -0.74 11.57 -21.64
N LYS A 21 -0.98 10.55 -22.45
CA LYS A 21 -2.32 10.17 -22.95
C LYS A 21 -2.80 8.82 -22.41
N PHE A 22 -2.05 8.17 -21.52
CA PHE A 22 -2.47 6.90 -20.95
C PHE A 22 -3.63 7.10 -19.93
N PRO A 23 -4.52 6.09 -19.77
CA PRO A 23 -5.78 6.24 -19.06
C PRO A 23 -5.66 6.85 -17.65
N LEU A 24 -4.68 6.42 -16.84
CA LEU A 24 -4.50 6.95 -15.49
C LEU A 24 -4.14 8.44 -15.49
N ALA A 25 -3.31 8.91 -16.44
CA ALA A 25 -2.94 10.32 -16.54
C ALA A 25 -4.13 11.21 -16.92
N LEU A 26 -5.00 10.70 -17.80
CA LEU A 26 -6.24 11.39 -18.18
C LEU A 26 -7.20 11.48 -16.99
N ARG A 27 -7.47 10.36 -16.33
CA ARG A 27 -8.35 10.30 -15.15
C ARG A 27 -7.82 11.13 -13.98
N LEU A 28 -6.49 11.24 -13.83
CA LEU A 28 -5.91 12.09 -12.79
C LEU A 28 -6.11 13.59 -13.11
N ARG A 29 -6.16 13.97 -14.38
CA ARG A 29 -6.45 15.36 -14.78
C ARG A 29 -7.92 15.70 -14.59
N SER A 30 -8.85 14.76 -14.88
CA SER A 30 -10.29 14.94 -14.63
C SER A 30 -10.65 14.80 -13.13
N GLY A 31 -9.73 14.27 -12.28
CA GLY A 31 -10.01 14.04 -10.87
C GLY A 31 -10.75 12.71 -10.59
N GLU A 32 -10.81 11.82 -11.56
CA GLU A 32 -11.49 10.51 -11.47
C GLU A 32 -10.55 9.36 -11.06
N ALA A 33 -9.24 9.59 -11.02
CA ALA A 33 -8.30 8.60 -10.52
C ALA A 33 -8.38 8.48 -9.00
N THR A 34 -8.13 7.28 -8.47
CA THR A 34 -8.08 7.07 -7.03
C THR A 34 -6.64 7.13 -6.48
N LEU A 35 -6.53 7.37 -5.18
CA LEU A 35 -5.26 7.35 -4.45
C LEU A 35 -4.56 5.99 -4.63
N GLY A 36 -5.29 4.89 -4.49
CA GLY A 36 -4.77 3.53 -4.61
C GLY A 36 -4.21 3.23 -6.00
N GLU A 37 -4.92 3.62 -7.07
CA GLU A 37 -4.46 3.46 -8.46
C GLU A 37 -3.20 4.30 -8.73
N THR A 38 -3.23 5.57 -8.31
CA THR A 38 -2.12 6.49 -8.50
C THR A 38 -0.87 6.01 -7.77
N PHE A 39 -0.99 5.60 -6.52
CA PHE A 39 0.14 5.10 -5.74
C PHE A 39 0.64 3.73 -6.24
N SER A 40 -0.25 2.90 -6.78
CA SER A 40 0.12 1.63 -7.45
C SER A 40 0.95 1.88 -8.71
N PHE A 41 0.65 2.91 -9.46
CA PHE A 41 1.45 3.32 -10.61
C PHE A 41 2.82 3.87 -10.16
N LEU A 42 2.84 4.79 -9.20
CA LEU A 42 4.07 5.46 -8.75
C LEU A 42 5.08 4.52 -8.11
N SER A 43 4.63 3.63 -7.23
CA SER A 43 5.49 2.73 -6.46
C SER A 43 5.55 1.31 -7.04
N GLY A 44 4.81 1.02 -8.12
CA GLY A 44 4.85 -0.24 -8.84
C GLY A 44 4.53 -1.45 -7.98
N LEU A 45 5.37 -2.48 -8.07
CA LEU A 45 5.17 -3.78 -7.42
C LEU A 45 4.92 -3.65 -5.90
N TYR A 46 5.65 -2.77 -5.24
CA TYR A 46 5.55 -2.64 -3.79
C TYR A 46 4.17 -2.13 -3.34
N PHE A 47 3.66 -1.06 -3.94
CA PHE A 47 2.35 -0.54 -3.53
C PHE A 47 1.20 -1.43 -4.02
N ARG A 48 1.31 -2.01 -5.21
CA ARG A 48 0.35 -3.01 -5.71
C ARG A 48 0.23 -4.19 -4.74
N GLY A 49 1.38 -4.69 -4.27
CA GLY A 49 1.41 -5.77 -3.28
C GLY A 49 0.71 -5.38 -1.97
N LYS A 50 1.01 -4.20 -1.43
CA LYS A 50 0.34 -3.68 -0.23
C LYS A 50 -1.18 -3.59 -0.40
N LEU A 51 -1.62 -3.03 -1.52
CA LEU A 51 -3.04 -2.81 -1.76
C LEU A 51 -3.79 -4.12 -2.02
N ALA A 52 -3.21 -5.05 -2.80
CA ALA A 52 -3.78 -6.36 -3.05
C ALA A 52 -3.91 -7.17 -1.75
N TYR A 53 -2.83 -7.17 -0.95
CA TYR A 53 -2.80 -7.84 0.34
C TYR A 53 -3.86 -7.28 1.31
N ALA A 54 -3.90 -5.95 1.46
CA ALA A 54 -4.87 -5.33 2.33
C ALA A 54 -6.32 -5.63 1.90
N ARG A 55 -6.61 -5.59 0.59
CA ARG A 55 -7.95 -5.92 0.07
C ARG A 55 -8.34 -7.39 0.26
N ARG A 56 -7.36 -8.29 0.36
CA ARG A 56 -7.61 -9.72 0.56
C ARG A 56 -7.91 -10.06 2.02
N PHE A 57 -7.27 -9.37 2.97
CA PHE A 57 -7.27 -9.75 4.38
C PHE A 57 -7.89 -8.71 5.34
N ALA A 58 -8.31 -7.56 4.84
CA ALA A 58 -8.96 -6.54 5.66
C ALA A 58 -10.26 -6.06 5.01
N PRO A 59 -11.28 -5.70 5.82
CA PRO A 59 -12.46 -5.01 5.35
C PRO A 59 -12.10 -3.70 4.62
N PRO A 60 -12.80 -3.34 3.53
CA PRO A 60 -12.47 -2.15 2.73
C PRO A 60 -12.38 -0.86 3.54
N GLU A 61 -13.25 -0.68 4.54
CA GLU A 61 -13.32 0.46 5.46
C GLU A 61 -12.14 0.52 6.43
N CYS A 62 -11.44 -0.60 6.65
CA CYS A 62 -10.25 -0.68 7.51
C CYS A 62 -8.93 -0.46 6.75
N ILE A 63 -8.98 -0.16 5.44
CA ILE A 63 -7.78 0.05 4.62
C ILE A 63 -7.44 1.53 4.57
N TRP A 64 -6.31 1.89 5.18
CA TRP A 64 -5.82 3.26 5.26
C TRP A 64 -4.48 3.42 4.56
N VAL A 65 -4.36 4.44 3.73
CA VAL A 65 -3.13 4.83 3.01
C VAL A 65 -2.56 6.09 3.63
N MET A 66 -1.30 6.06 4.03
CA MET A 66 -0.59 7.26 4.47
C MET A 66 -0.31 8.18 3.26
N THR A 67 -0.59 9.47 3.45
CA THR A 67 -0.25 10.52 2.49
C THR A 67 0.74 11.50 3.10
N THR A 68 1.40 12.29 2.27
CA THR A 68 2.43 13.22 2.76
C THR A 68 1.85 14.51 3.37
N ASN A 69 0.56 14.81 3.17
CA ASN A 69 -0.04 16.08 3.60
C ASN A 69 -1.46 16.00 4.17
N GLN A 70 -2.12 14.83 4.07
CA GLN A 70 -3.51 14.67 4.53
C GLN A 70 -3.66 13.57 5.59
N GLY A 71 -2.55 12.99 6.04
CA GLY A 71 -2.56 11.89 7.01
C GLY A 71 -3.01 10.58 6.37
N LEU A 72 -4.05 9.95 6.92
CA LEU A 72 -4.61 8.68 6.49
C LEU A 72 -5.84 8.91 5.61
N LEU A 73 -5.86 8.30 4.43
CA LEU A 73 -7.00 8.33 3.52
C LEU A 73 -7.35 6.92 3.03
N PRO A 74 -8.62 6.63 2.75
CA PRO A 74 -9.01 5.39 2.08
C PRO A 74 -8.38 5.29 0.67
N PRO A 75 -8.07 4.08 0.17
CA PRO A 75 -7.45 3.92 -1.15
C PRO A 75 -8.36 4.33 -2.33
N HIS A 76 -9.66 4.37 -2.13
CA HIS A 76 -10.64 4.81 -3.12
C HIS A 76 -10.83 6.33 -3.19
N THR A 77 -10.16 7.09 -2.33
CA THR A 77 -10.24 8.57 -2.32
C THR A 77 -9.89 9.13 -3.70
N PRO A 78 -10.76 9.96 -4.30
CA PRO A 78 -10.47 10.63 -5.57
C PRO A 78 -9.24 11.54 -5.44
N LEU A 79 -8.42 11.54 -6.48
CA LEU A 79 -7.17 12.29 -6.52
C LEU A 79 -7.02 13.00 -7.87
N ASN A 80 -6.64 14.27 -7.85
CA ASN A 80 -6.29 15.01 -9.05
C ASN A 80 -4.80 15.40 -9.08
N ILE A 81 -4.35 15.86 -10.25
CA ILE A 81 -2.94 16.21 -10.48
C ILE A 81 -2.42 17.34 -9.56
N LYS A 82 -3.29 18.27 -9.18
CA LYS A 82 -2.92 19.39 -8.27
C LYS A 82 -2.67 18.85 -6.86
N GLN A 83 -3.53 17.95 -6.39
CA GLN A 83 -3.36 17.29 -5.09
C GLN A 83 -2.09 16.43 -5.08
N LEU A 84 -1.84 15.65 -6.14
CA LEU A 84 -0.64 14.84 -6.24
C LEU A 84 0.64 15.68 -6.21
N ARG A 85 0.67 16.82 -6.90
CA ARG A 85 1.79 17.77 -6.85
C ARG A 85 2.02 18.34 -5.45
N ARG A 86 0.95 18.66 -4.71
CA ARG A 86 1.05 19.08 -3.30
C ARG A 86 1.65 17.97 -2.42
N MET A 87 1.27 16.72 -2.64
CA MET A 87 1.87 15.58 -1.95
C MET A 87 3.36 15.44 -2.30
N ALA A 88 3.73 15.62 -3.56
CA ALA A 88 5.12 15.53 -4.02
C ALA A 88 6.05 16.58 -3.41
N ALA A 89 5.52 17.74 -3.04
CA ALA A 89 6.26 18.84 -2.46
C ALA A 89 6.61 18.66 -0.96
N ILE A 90 6.12 17.59 -0.33
CA ILE A 90 6.32 17.35 1.11
C ILE A 90 7.13 16.08 1.31
N PRO A 91 8.33 16.17 1.91
CA PRO A 91 9.15 15.01 2.20
C PRO A 91 8.52 14.12 3.29
N ILE A 92 8.75 12.82 3.18
CA ILE A 92 8.39 11.85 4.20
C ILE A 92 9.53 11.80 5.23
N ALA A 93 9.48 12.72 6.19
CA ALA A 93 10.52 12.89 7.21
C ALA A 93 9.89 13.17 8.57
N VAL A 94 10.56 12.75 9.64
CA VAL A 94 10.05 12.88 11.03
C VAL A 94 9.99 14.31 11.52
N ASP A 95 10.85 15.16 10.99
CA ASP A 95 10.99 16.60 11.26
C ASP A 95 10.14 17.48 10.34
N GLU A 96 9.38 16.90 9.40
CA GLU A 96 8.49 17.64 8.50
C GLU A 96 7.07 17.74 9.11
N PRO A 97 6.68 18.90 9.67
CA PRO A 97 5.39 19.04 10.35
C PRO A 97 4.18 18.95 9.40
N ARG A 98 4.36 19.30 8.10
CA ARG A 98 3.28 19.16 7.10
C ARG A 98 2.93 17.70 6.84
N TYR A 99 3.88 16.78 7.08
CA TYR A 99 3.68 15.35 7.02
C TYR A 99 3.22 14.78 8.37
N THR A 100 3.93 15.09 9.45
CA THR A 100 3.75 14.41 10.73
C THR A 100 2.48 14.84 11.47
N ARG A 101 2.09 16.13 11.40
CA ARG A 101 0.88 16.63 12.09
C ARG A 101 -0.42 15.99 11.57
N PRO A 102 -0.70 15.97 10.24
CA PRO A 102 -1.89 15.30 9.72
C PRO A 102 -1.88 13.80 10.02
N LEU A 103 -0.73 13.12 9.87
CA LEU A 103 -0.62 11.70 10.16
C LEU A 103 -0.93 11.40 11.63
N ARG A 104 -0.34 12.18 12.55
CA ARG A 104 -0.59 12.04 14.00
C ARG A 104 -2.05 12.26 14.37
N ARG A 105 -2.68 13.28 13.79
CA ARG A 105 -4.10 13.58 14.02
C ARG A 105 -4.99 12.41 13.60
N CYS A 106 -4.82 11.92 12.36
CA CYS A 106 -5.61 10.80 11.84
C CYS A 106 -5.34 9.51 12.62
N ALA A 107 -4.07 9.21 12.96
CA ALA A 107 -3.72 8.03 13.71
C ALA A 107 -4.31 8.05 15.14
N ARG A 108 -4.30 9.20 15.83
CA ARG A 108 -4.93 9.35 17.14
C ARG A 108 -6.45 9.19 17.07
N GLN A 109 -7.09 9.72 16.02
CA GLN A 109 -8.52 9.51 15.84
C GLN A 109 -8.83 8.03 15.62
N LEU A 110 -8.11 7.37 14.72
CA LEU A 110 -8.26 5.93 14.49
C LEU A 110 -8.04 5.10 15.76
N ALA A 111 -7.06 5.47 16.59
CA ALA A 111 -6.79 4.78 17.85
C ALA A 111 -7.92 4.92 18.89
N LYS A 112 -8.69 6.02 18.83
CA LYS A 112 -9.88 6.25 19.67
C LYS A 112 -11.10 5.50 19.15
N ASP A 113 -11.29 5.50 17.82
CA ASP A 113 -12.45 4.88 17.18
C ASP A 113 -12.37 3.34 17.20
N ALA A 114 -11.16 2.80 17.29
CA ALA A 114 -10.87 1.37 17.27
C ALA A 114 -9.90 0.99 18.41
N THR A 115 -10.39 1.03 19.65
CA THR A 115 -9.58 0.86 20.88
C THR A 115 -8.89 -0.49 20.99
N ASP A 116 -9.54 -1.55 20.54
CA ASP A 116 -9.04 -2.93 20.67
C ASP A 116 -8.48 -3.50 19.34
N ALA A 117 -8.57 -2.73 18.25
CA ALA A 117 -8.16 -3.19 16.95
C ALA A 117 -6.62 -3.20 16.79
N GLU A 118 -6.12 -4.27 16.22
CA GLU A 118 -4.74 -4.37 15.78
C GLU A 118 -4.52 -3.57 14.49
N VAL A 119 -3.39 -2.88 14.41
CA VAL A 119 -3.03 -2.07 13.24
C VAL A 119 -1.85 -2.68 12.52
N VAL A 120 -2.10 -3.36 11.41
CA VAL A 120 -1.04 -3.96 10.59
C VAL A 120 -0.41 -2.91 9.69
N LEU A 121 0.88 -2.67 9.87
CA LEU A 121 1.68 -1.74 9.08
C LEU A 121 2.30 -2.46 7.87
N LEU A 122 1.77 -2.18 6.68
CA LEU A 122 2.34 -2.63 5.42
C LEU A 122 3.30 -1.56 4.88
N GLY A 123 4.53 -1.57 5.40
CA GLY A 123 5.54 -0.58 5.09
C GLY A 123 6.94 -1.00 5.50
N SER A 124 7.93 -0.15 5.26
CA SER A 124 9.27 -0.37 5.81
C SER A 124 9.25 -0.10 7.31
N VAL A 125 9.60 -1.11 8.11
CA VAL A 125 9.74 -0.97 9.57
C VAL A 125 11.14 -0.57 9.99
N ALA A 126 12.09 -0.64 9.07
CA ALA A 126 13.51 -0.35 9.33
C ALA A 126 13.81 1.15 9.52
N SER A 127 12.93 2.05 9.06
CA SER A 127 13.14 3.50 9.19
C SER A 127 12.10 4.12 10.11
N GLY A 128 12.53 5.04 10.99
CA GLY A 128 11.65 5.75 11.92
C GLY A 128 10.68 6.76 11.31
N LYS A 129 10.68 6.95 9.98
CA LYS A 129 9.94 8.02 9.29
C LYS A 129 8.46 8.17 9.66
N TYR A 130 7.81 7.06 9.98
CA TYR A 130 6.42 7.01 10.46
C TYR A 130 6.25 5.96 11.55
N VAL A 131 7.16 5.01 11.67
CA VAL A 131 7.07 3.89 12.62
C VAL A 131 7.03 4.40 14.05
N ASP A 132 7.98 5.26 14.41
CA ASP A 132 8.09 5.77 15.79
C ASP A 132 6.89 6.62 16.17
N LEU A 133 6.38 7.45 15.23
CA LEU A 133 5.15 8.22 15.42
C LEU A 133 3.94 7.30 15.66
N LEU A 134 3.80 6.24 14.86
CA LEU A 134 2.68 5.31 15.00
C LEU A 134 2.80 4.47 16.26
N LEU A 135 4.03 4.06 16.63
CA LEU A 135 4.31 3.29 17.82
C LEU A 135 3.91 4.07 19.09
N THR A 136 4.17 5.38 19.17
CA THR A 136 3.72 6.23 20.30
C THR A 136 2.20 6.33 20.43
N ILE A 137 1.43 6.02 19.39
CA ILE A 137 -0.04 6.12 19.39
C ILE A 137 -0.69 4.75 19.61
N PHE A 138 -0.20 3.70 18.93
CA PHE A 138 -0.82 2.38 18.93
C PHE A 138 -0.17 1.39 19.92
N GLY A 139 1.09 1.66 20.36
CA GLY A 139 1.81 0.75 21.24
C GLY A 139 1.92 -0.66 20.65
N ASP A 140 1.62 -1.66 21.47
CA ASP A 140 1.69 -3.09 21.10
C ASP A 140 0.65 -3.50 20.04
N ARG A 141 -0.38 -2.70 19.83
CA ARG A 141 -1.37 -2.91 18.76
C ARG A 141 -0.81 -2.64 17.36
N LEU A 142 0.32 -1.93 17.25
CA LEU A 142 1.00 -1.74 15.97
C LEU A 142 1.79 -2.98 15.63
N LYS A 143 1.35 -3.71 14.62
CA LYS A 143 1.98 -4.95 14.15
C LYS A 143 2.51 -4.80 12.73
N PHE A 144 3.38 -5.73 12.34
CA PHE A 144 3.89 -5.83 10.97
C PHE A 144 4.21 -7.29 10.61
N PRO A 145 4.25 -7.67 9.32
CA PRO A 145 4.62 -9.01 8.91
C PRO A 145 6.08 -9.33 9.26
N THR A 146 6.30 -10.43 9.97
CA THR A 146 7.65 -10.89 10.41
C THR A 146 8.62 -11.01 9.25
N GLU A 147 8.13 -11.49 8.12
CA GLU A 147 8.91 -11.72 6.91
C GLU A 147 9.40 -10.43 6.23
N PHE A 148 8.99 -9.25 6.71
CA PHE A 148 9.48 -7.97 6.18
C PHE A 148 10.90 -7.63 6.63
N VAL A 149 11.37 -8.25 7.71
CA VAL A 149 12.72 -8.02 8.24
C VAL A 149 13.76 -8.42 7.20
N GLY A 150 14.73 -7.56 6.94
CA GLY A 150 15.80 -7.78 5.96
C GLY A 150 15.37 -7.74 4.47
N ARG A 151 14.07 -7.66 4.16
CA ARG A 151 13.59 -7.58 2.76
C ARG A 151 13.53 -6.13 2.27
N GLY A 152 13.94 -5.92 1.02
CA GLY A 152 13.72 -4.65 0.31
C GLY A 152 12.28 -4.55 -0.25
N ASP A 153 11.91 -3.38 -0.71
CA ASP A 153 10.54 -3.04 -1.15
C ASP A 153 10.00 -3.95 -2.25
N MET A 154 10.81 -4.28 -3.25
CA MET A 154 10.39 -5.19 -4.34
C MET A 154 10.09 -6.60 -3.82
N SER A 155 10.91 -7.11 -2.90
CA SER A 155 10.72 -8.42 -2.29
C SER A 155 9.48 -8.45 -1.39
N ARG A 156 9.24 -7.38 -0.59
CA ARG A 156 8.01 -7.24 0.20
C ARG A 156 6.76 -7.18 -0.69
N GLY A 157 6.83 -6.44 -1.79
CA GLY A 157 5.74 -6.36 -2.77
C GLY A 157 5.40 -7.72 -3.37
N GLY A 158 6.41 -8.47 -3.79
CA GLY A 158 6.25 -9.83 -4.31
C GLY A 158 5.72 -10.82 -3.27
N LEU A 159 6.17 -10.72 -2.02
CA LEU A 159 5.67 -11.54 -0.91
C LEU A 159 4.17 -11.30 -0.67
N MET A 160 3.76 -10.04 -0.54
CA MET A 160 2.37 -9.67 -0.32
C MET A 160 1.44 -10.09 -1.46
N LEU A 161 1.88 -9.99 -2.72
CA LEU A 161 1.09 -10.50 -3.85
C LEU A 161 0.87 -11.99 -3.77
N ARG A 162 1.90 -12.76 -3.44
CA ARG A 162 1.80 -14.22 -3.28
C ARG A 162 0.86 -14.60 -2.15
N ALA A 163 0.96 -13.93 -1.01
CA ALA A 163 0.07 -14.15 0.12
C ALA A 163 -1.40 -13.86 -0.27
N ALA A 164 -1.64 -12.75 -1.00
CA ALA A 164 -2.96 -12.42 -1.51
C ALA A 164 -3.50 -13.46 -2.50
N ASP A 165 -2.66 -13.93 -3.43
CA ASP A 165 -3.02 -14.92 -4.45
C ASP A 165 -3.29 -16.31 -3.82
N SER A 166 -2.46 -16.72 -2.84
CA SER A 166 -2.63 -18.01 -2.15
C SER A 166 -3.73 -18.01 -1.08
N GLY A 167 -4.21 -16.82 -0.67
CA GLY A 167 -5.14 -16.69 0.45
C GLY A 167 -4.52 -16.98 1.83
N GLN A 168 -3.19 -17.05 1.92
CA GLN A 168 -2.48 -17.27 3.17
C GLN A 168 -2.00 -15.95 3.75
N GLU A 169 -2.54 -15.58 4.90
CA GLU A 169 -2.14 -14.37 5.60
C GLU A 169 -0.75 -14.52 6.22
N LEU A 170 0.04 -13.43 6.19
CA LEU A 170 1.37 -13.39 6.79
C LEU A 170 1.26 -13.33 8.32
N GLN A 171 2.28 -13.82 9.02
CA GLN A 171 2.33 -13.72 10.48
C GLN A 171 2.71 -12.30 10.92
N TYR A 172 2.03 -11.80 11.93
CA TYR A 172 2.25 -10.47 12.48
C TYR A 172 2.86 -10.54 13.88
N ILE A 173 3.79 -9.63 14.13
CA ILE A 173 4.33 -9.38 15.48
C ILE A 173 4.21 -7.90 15.83
N PRO A 174 4.14 -7.53 17.11
CA PRO A 174 4.22 -6.14 17.53
C PRO A 174 5.49 -5.47 17.06
N VAL A 175 5.39 -4.20 16.67
CA VAL A 175 6.57 -3.38 16.32
C VAL A 175 7.39 -3.06 17.56
N ALA A 176 6.73 -2.93 18.73
CA ALA A 176 7.38 -2.69 20.01
C ALA A 176 8.33 -3.85 20.35
N GLY A 177 9.58 -3.53 20.65
CA GLY A 177 10.61 -4.52 20.99
C GLY A 177 11.08 -5.44 19.86
N ALA A 178 10.50 -5.35 18.67
CA ALA A 178 10.87 -6.22 17.55
C ALA A 178 12.22 -5.85 16.93
N ILE A 179 12.96 -6.87 16.49
CA ILE A 179 14.13 -6.69 15.62
C ILE A 179 13.64 -6.24 14.25
N ARG A 180 13.87 -4.96 13.91
CA ARG A 180 13.39 -4.33 12.65
C ARG A 180 14.40 -4.40 11.51
N HIS A 181 15.63 -4.84 11.80
CA HIS A 181 16.73 -4.98 10.86
C HIS A 181 17.26 -6.42 10.91
N GLY A 182 17.71 -6.95 9.78
CA GLY A 182 18.25 -8.30 9.73
C GLY A 182 18.93 -8.60 8.40
N LYS A 183 19.57 -9.76 8.32
CA LYS A 183 20.16 -10.28 7.08
C LYS A 183 19.07 -10.39 6.01
N ARG A 184 19.47 -10.14 4.76
CA ARG A 184 18.56 -10.29 3.63
C ARG A 184 18.18 -11.78 3.46
N PRO A 185 16.89 -12.14 3.56
CA PRO A 185 16.47 -13.52 3.35
C PRO A 185 16.62 -13.92 1.87
N PRO A 186 16.56 -15.23 1.56
CA PRO A 186 16.64 -15.73 0.19
C PRO A 186 15.63 -15.04 -0.73
N ARG A 187 15.98 -14.99 -2.03
CA ARG A 187 15.06 -14.46 -3.04
C ARG A 187 13.82 -15.35 -3.12
N LEU A 188 12.68 -14.72 -3.30
CA LEU A 188 11.44 -15.44 -3.59
C LEU A 188 11.59 -16.14 -4.95
N LEU A 189 11.24 -17.42 -5.01
CA LEU A 189 11.23 -18.17 -6.28
C LEU A 189 10.27 -17.52 -7.28
N PRO A 190 10.52 -17.57 -8.60
CA PRO A 190 9.57 -17.07 -9.59
C PRO A 190 8.21 -17.79 -9.44
N MET A 191 7.11 -17.03 -9.46
CA MET A 191 5.78 -17.64 -9.58
C MET A 191 5.60 -18.09 -11.04
N LYS A 192 5.35 -19.38 -11.23
CA LYS A 192 4.81 -19.85 -12.52
C LYS A 192 3.39 -19.29 -12.63
N ARG A 193 3.11 -18.48 -13.65
CA ARG A 193 1.75 -18.15 -14.03
C ARG A 193 1.10 -19.45 -14.47
N THR A 194 0.14 -19.94 -13.70
CA THR A 194 -0.84 -20.89 -14.24
C THR A 194 -1.71 -20.08 -15.19
N ASN A 195 -1.52 -20.27 -16.48
CA ASN A 195 -2.50 -19.85 -17.47
C ASN A 195 -3.74 -20.70 -17.22
N SER A 196 -4.67 -20.20 -16.42
CA SER A 196 -6.05 -20.66 -16.46
C SER A 196 -6.65 -20.08 -17.73
N ASP A 197 -6.63 -20.88 -18.78
CA ASP A 197 -7.29 -20.64 -20.06
C ASP A 197 -8.81 -20.58 -19.79
N PRO A 198 -9.53 -19.48 -20.03
CA PRO A 198 -10.98 -19.45 -19.87
C PRO A 198 -11.73 -19.95 -21.10
N SER A 199 -11.17 -20.89 -21.88
CA SER A 199 -11.78 -21.44 -23.07
C SER A 199 -11.98 -22.94 -22.99
N ALA A 200 -12.87 -23.40 -22.14
CA ALA A 200 -13.45 -24.75 -22.22
C ALA A 200 -14.87 -24.79 -21.64
N THR A 201 -15.78 -24.11 -22.31
CA THR A 201 -17.23 -24.40 -22.17
C THR A 201 -17.90 -24.22 -23.53
N SER A 202 -17.56 -25.09 -24.48
CA SER A 202 -18.46 -25.36 -25.61
C SER A 202 -19.48 -26.39 -25.14
N GLY A 203 -20.56 -25.94 -24.57
CA GLY A 203 -21.75 -26.78 -24.31
C GLY A 203 -22.38 -27.17 -25.62
N SER A 204 -22.24 -28.45 -25.96
CA SER A 204 -23.00 -29.12 -26.99
C SER A 204 -24.48 -29.05 -26.67
N CYS A 205 -25.24 -28.31 -27.50
CA CYS A 205 -26.68 -28.35 -27.48
C CYS A 205 -27.10 -29.59 -28.29
N ILE A 206 -27.56 -30.62 -27.62
CA ILE A 206 -28.24 -31.77 -28.24
C ILE A 206 -29.70 -31.43 -28.27
N LEU A 207 -30.23 -31.20 -29.51
CA LEU A 207 -31.63 -31.23 -29.84
C LEU A 207 -32.06 -32.71 -29.80
N ALA A 208 -33.04 -33.02 -28.99
CA ALA A 208 -33.81 -34.26 -29.08
C ALA A 208 -35.22 -33.93 -29.52
N ASP A 209 -35.69 -34.69 -30.48
CA ASP A 209 -37.03 -34.72 -31.11
C ASP A 209 -38.19 -34.79 -30.11
#